data_6b9dfb18f352b8c60c0bdbc1d43c76c5
#
_entry.id   6b9dfb18f352b8c60c0bdbc1d43c76c5
#
_cell.length_a   1.000
_cell.length_b   1.000
_cell.length_c   1.000
_cell.angle_alpha   90.00
_cell.angle_beta   90.00
_cell.angle_gamma   90.00
#
_symmetry.space_group_name_H-M   'P 1'
#
loop_
_entity.id
_entity.type
_entity.pdbx_description
1 polymer ?
#
loop_
_entity_poly.entity_id
_entity_poly.type
_entity_poly.pdbx_seq_one_letter_code
_entity_poly.pdbx_strand_id
1 'polypeptide(L)'
;MAPKTATVFSLALFPPVFLFQRVVNADVVFVLSNRRLDDRSPANQCVIRSAVGGTRKIEIPVCTKGMPIDLAAVAETSTWFPKMQNDVRSAYKGLPNAPAASELLEKSMSGTSPWLTDYLMQAFMMTFERLGWEKDIVRGDTVQRHPYDAESEYELDLCLQNGCERFIVGTGPEIKARKLFRSKGVTLVSQDWNGTANLPARDSILDAVARLSAADILARLQQT
;
A
#
# COMPACT_ATOMS: atom_id res chain seq x y z
N MET A 1 -18.37 -21.93 -7.48
CA MET A 1 -17.99 -20.56 -7.05
C MET A 1 -16.63 -20.24 -7.63
N ALA A 2 -16.33 -18.98 -7.94
CA ALA A 2 -14.99 -18.60 -8.35
C ALA A 2 -14.00 -18.83 -7.18
N PRO A 3 -12.74 -19.21 -7.44
CA PRO A 3 -11.76 -19.44 -6.38
C PRO A 3 -11.45 -18.14 -5.64
N LYS A 4 -11.50 -18.17 -4.31
CA LYS A 4 -11.22 -17.02 -3.44
C LYS A 4 -9.75 -16.62 -3.59
N THR A 5 -9.51 -15.34 -3.90
CA THR A 5 -8.20 -14.80 -4.25
C THR A 5 -7.71 -13.86 -3.16
N ALA A 6 -6.46 -14.00 -2.74
CA ALA A 6 -5.82 -13.13 -1.76
C ALA A 6 -4.60 -12.40 -2.33
N THR A 7 -4.19 -11.34 -1.66
CA THR A 7 -2.89 -10.69 -1.83
C THR A 7 -2.38 -10.15 -0.51
N VAL A 8 -1.09 -9.86 -0.44
CA VAL A 8 -0.44 -9.17 0.67
C VAL A 8 -0.19 -7.71 0.30
N PHE A 9 -0.42 -6.84 1.27
CA PHE A 9 -0.11 -5.42 1.18
C PHE A 9 0.75 -4.99 2.38
N SER A 10 1.99 -4.61 2.11
CA SER A 10 2.85 -4.04 3.14
C SER A 10 2.52 -2.56 3.31
N LEU A 11 2.27 -2.14 4.55
CA LEU A 11 1.96 -0.75 4.84
C LEU A 11 3.08 0.18 4.39
N ALA A 12 2.71 1.24 3.69
CA ALA A 12 3.61 2.32 3.28
C ALA A 12 2.80 3.61 3.07
N LEU A 13 3.46 4.76 3.18
CA LEU A 13 2.86 6.07 2.95
C LEU A 13 2.56 6.26 1.47
N PHE A 14 1.28 6.29 1.11
CA PHE A 14 0.79 6.43 -0.27
C PHE A 14 1.61 5.66 -1.30
N PRO A 15 1.64 4.32 -1.21
CA PRO A 15 2.54 3.49 -2.01
C PRO A 15 2.26 3.58 -3.51
N PRO A 16 3.14 3.01 -4.34
CA PRO A 16 2.99 3.02 -5.79
C PRO A 16 1.70 2.33 -6.25
N VAL A 17 1.13 2.86 -7.33
CA VAL A 17 -0.15 2.44 -7.91
C VAL A 17 -0.17 0.95 -8.26
N PHE A 18 0.95 0.35 -8.69
CA PHE A 18 1.01 -1.06 -9.05
C PHE A 18 0.62 -2.01 -7.88
N LEU A 19 0.82 -1.58 -6.62
CA LEU A 19 0.40 -2.36 -5.46
C LEU A 19 -1.12 -2.44 -5.36
N PHE A 20 -1.81 -1.37 -5.74
CA PHE A 20 -3.28 -1.34 -5.73
C PHE A 20 -3.90 -2.18 -6.84
N GLN A 21 -3.20 -2.41 -7.95
CA GLN A 21 -3.69 -3.32 -8.99
C GLN A 21 -3.87 -4.76 -8.44
N ARG A 22 -2.96 -5.25 -7.61
CA ARG A 22 -3.13 -6.54 -6.92
C ARG A 22 -4.33 -6.54 -5.99
N VAL A 23 -4.48 -5.47 -5.23
CA VAL A 23 -5.57 -5.30 -4.28
C VAL A 23 -6.93 -5.31 -4.97
N VAL A 24 -7.06 -4.63 -6.11
CA VAL A 24 -8.32 -4.59 -6.89
C VAL A 24 -8.77 -5.98 -7.31
N ASN A 25 -7.82 -6.84 -7.67
CA ASN A 25 -8.07 -8.19 -8.19
C ASN A 25 -8.12 -9.28 -7.10
N ALA A 26 -7.99 -8.91 -5.83
CA ALA A 26 -8.10 -9.82 -4.69
C ALA A 26 -9.48 -9.68 -4.00
N ASP A 27 -9.96 -10.78 -3.43
CA ASP A 27 -11.14 -10.81 -2.55
C ASP A 27 -10.74 -10.46 -1.11
N VAL A 28 -9.53 -10.89 -0.70
CA VAL A 28 -8.96 -10.66 0.64
C VAL A 28 -7.60 -9.99 0.53
N VAL A 29 -7.39 -8.96 1.34
CA VAL A 29 -6.11 -8.24 1.44
C VAL A 29 -5.51 -8.44 2.82
N PHE A 30 -4.38 -9.14 2.89
CA PHE A 30 -3.59 -9.28 4.12
C PHE A 30 -2.68 -8.08 4.27
N VAL A 31 -2.94 -7.26 5.28
CA VAL A 31 -2.13 -6.07 5.56
C VAL A 31 -1.04 -6.41 6.56
N LEU A 32 0.22 -6.19 6.18
CA LEU A 32 1.39 -6.45 7.01
C LEU A 32 2.00 -5.16 7.54
N SER A 33 2.14 -5.06 8.86
CA SER A 33 2.80 -3.95 9.58
C SER A 33 4.13 -4.34 10.22
N ASN A 34 4.48 -5.63 10.20
CA ASN A 34 5.63 -6.20 10.90
C ASN A 34 6.96 -6.14 10.11
N ARG A 35 6.96 -5.55 8.92
CA ARG A 35 8.20 -5.35 8.15
C ARG A 35 9.07 -4.30 8.81
N ARG A 36 10.39 -4.50 8.73
CA ARG A 36 11.35 -3.51 9.22
C ARG A 36 11.31 -2.26 8.36
N LEU A 37 11.37 -1.13 9.03
CA LEU A 37 11.59 0.16 8.40
C LEU A 37 13.07 0.24 8.02
N ASP A 38 13.38 0.13 6.73
CA ASP A 38 14.75 0.19 6.21
C ASP A 38 14.96 1.36 5.24
N ASP A 39 16.23 1.72 5.01
CA ASP A 39 16.60 2.86 4.16
C ASP A 39 16.37 2.59 2.66
N ARG A 40 16.21 1.33 2.24
CA ARG A 40 16.04 0.95 0.82
C ARG A 40 14.59 1.01 0.37
N SER A 41 13.66 0.79 1.30
CA SER A 41 12.22 0.85 1.05
C SER A 41 11.51 1.46 2.26
N PRO A 42 11.73 2.74 2.51
CA PRO A 42 11.21 3.39 3.71
C PRO A 42 9.68 3.53 3.61
N ALA A 43 8.97 2.77 4.46
CA ALA A 43 7.51 2.78 4.50
C ALA A 43 6.92 4.14 4.91
N ASN A 44 7.71 4.95 5.63
CA ASN A 44 7.33 6.29 6.10
C ASN A 44 7.51 7.40 5.07
N GLN A 45 7.95 7.07 3.85
CA GLN A 45 8.24 8.05 2.80
C GLN A 45 7.44 7.78 1.54
N CYS A 46 7.15 8.86 0.81
CA CYS A 46 6.53 8.82 -0.50
C CYS A 46 7.18 9.85 -1.41
N VAL A 47 7.39 9.51 -2.67
CA VAL A 47 7.83 10.44 -3.72
C VAL A 47 6.63 10.83 -4.55
N ILE A 48 6.33 12.13 -4.60
CA ILE A 48 5.23 12.70 -5.37
C ILE A 48 5.76 13.51 -6.58
N ARG A 49 5.00 13.54 -7.67
CA ARG A 49 5.34 14.28 -8.89
C ARG A 49 4.70 15.65 -8.92
N SER A 50 5.50 16.69 -9.11
CA SER A 50 4.99 18.04 -9.26
C SER A 50 4.29 18.25 -10.60
N ALA A 51 3.25 19.09 -10.61
CA ALA A 51 2.54 19.52 -11.82
C ALA A 51 3.45 20.28 -12.82
N VAL A 52 4.44 20.99 -12.29
CA VAL A 52 5.41 21.78 -13.09
C VAL A 52 6.69 21.01 -13.42
N GLY A 53 6.72 19.72 -13.13
CA GLY A 53 7.89 18.84 -13.34
C GLY A 53 8.70 18.62 -12.07
N GLY A 54 9.52 17.55 -12.11
CA GLY A 54 10.31 17.09 -10.97
C GLY A 54 9.50 16.29 -9.93
N THR A 55 10.20 15.92 -8.88
CA THR A 55 9.64 15.12 -7.78
C THR A 55 9.91 15.77 -6.43
N ARG A 56 9.06 15.46 -5.44
CA ARG A 56 9.27 15.82 -4.04
C ARG A 56 9.12 14.59 -3.17
N LYS A 57 9.95 14.49 -2.16
CA LYS A 57 9.81 13.50 -1.10
C LYS A 57 8.98 14.09 0.04
N ILE A 58 7.94 13.39 0.43
CA ILE A 58 7.19 13.63 1.67
C ILE A 58 7.49 12.50 2.64
N GLU A 59 7.54 12.79 3.93
CA GLU A 59 8.01 11.84 4.94
C GLU A 59 7.31 12.09 6.28
N ILE A 60 6.90 11.00 6.93
CA ILE A 60 6.54 11.00 8.36
C ILE A 60 7.84 10.77 9.14
N PRO A 61 8.34 11.74 9.91
CA PRO A 61 9.57 11.57 10.68
C PRO A 61 9.38 10.53 11.78
N VAL A 62 10.30 9.56 11.85
CA VAL A 62 10.30 8.53 12.89
C VAL A 62 11.44 8.76 13.87
N CYS A 63 11.17 8.53 15.15
CA CYS A 63 12.15 8.69 16.23
C CYS A 63 13.15 7.54 16.30
N THR A 64 12.76 6.36 15.75
CA THR A 64 13.56 5.13 15.83
C THR A 64 13.75 4.52 14.44
N LYS A 65 15.02 4.27 14.05
CA LYS A 65 15.36 3.59 12.79
C LYS A 65 15.56 2.09 13.01
N GLY A 66 15.33 1.31 11.94
CA GLY A 66 15.59 -0.13 11.94
C GLY A 66 14.59 -0.96 12.76
N MET A 67 13.55 -0.33 13.30
CA MET A 67 12.47 -1.02 14.02
C MET A 67 11.42 -1.56 13.04
N PRO A 68 10.65 -2.59 13.40
CA PRO A 68 9.42 -2.92 12.70
C PRO A 68 8.47 -1.72 12.65
N ILE A 69 7.66 -1.63 11.58
CA ILE A 69 6.74 -0.50 11.35
C ILE A 69 5.76 -0.34 12.52
N ASP A 70 5.29 -1.45 13.10
CA ASP A 70 4.37 -1.50 14.24
C ASP A 70 4.99 -1.00 15.56
N LEU A 71 6.32 -0.90 15.63
CA LEU A 71 7.06 -0.40 16.79
C LEU A 71 7.74 0.96 16.52
N ALA A 72 7.56 1.51 15.32
CA ALA A 72 8.17 2.79 14.97
C ALA A 72 7.35 3.97 15.53
N ALA A 73 7.96 4.71 16.44
CA ALA A 73 7.39 5.93 16.99
C ALA A 73 7.62 7.12 16.04
N VAL A 74 6.60 7.97 15.88
CA VAL A 74 6.65 9.19 15.07
C VAL A 74 6.95 10.42 15.91
N ALA A 75 7.55 11.43 15.28
CA ALA A 75 7.71 12.75 15.87
C ALA A 75 6.33 13.43 16.04
N GLU A 76 6.27 14.45 16.91
CA GLU A 76 5.03 15.19 17.13
C GLU A 76 4.48 15.78 15.82
N THR A 77 3.22 15.48 15.52
CA THR A 77 2.56 15.80 14.23
C THR A 77 2.59 17.29 13.92
N SER A 78 2.46 18.13 14.91
CA SER A 78 2.52 19.60 14.77
C SER A 78 3.83 20.10 14.15
N THR A 79 4.92 19.35 14.27
CA THR A 79 6.25 19.76 13.80
C THR A 79 6.48 19.50 12.29
N TRP A 80 5.87 18.49 11.72
CA TRP A 80 6.16 18.05 10.35
C TRP A 80 4.96 18.11 9.40
N PHE A 81 3.75 17.95 9.90
CA PHE A 81 2.56 17.87 9.05
C PHE A 81 2.27 19.15 8.27
N PRO A 82 2.39 20.37 8.84
CA PRO A 82 2.20 21.60 8.07
C PRO A 82 3.14 21.72 6.87
N LYS A 83 4.39 21.26 7.02
CA LYS A 83 5.34 21.22 5.90
C LYS A 83 4.89 20.24 4.83
N MET A 84 4.47 19.02 5.22
CA MET A 84 3.97 18.01 4.29
C MET A 84 2.75 18.51 3.52
N GLN A 85 1.78 19.17 4.18
CA GLN A 85 0.63 19.78 3.52
C GLN A 85 1.05 20.83 2.48
N ASN A 86 1.99 21.70 2.82
CA ASN A 86 2.49 22.73 1.90
C ASN A 86 3.23 22.11 0.70
N ASP A 87 4.03 21.08 0.92
CA ASP A 87 4.74 20.37 -0.13
C ASP A 87 3.75 19.71 -1.12
N VAL A 88 2.71 19.03 -0.63
CA VAL A 88 1.67 18.39 -1.46
C VAL A 88 0.85 19.45 -2.20
N ARG A 89 0.37 20.49 -1.50
CA ARG A 89 -0.40 21.58 -2.10
C ARG A 89 0.38 22.30 -3.21
N SER A 90 1.67 22.54 -2.99
CA SER A 90 2.54 23.16 -3.98
C SER A 90 2.82 22.24 -5.17
N ALA A 91 3.06 20.96 -4.92
CA ALA A 91 3.35 19.98 -5.98
C ALA A 91 2.16 19.78 -6.92
N TYR A 92 0.94 19.78 -6.38
CA TYR A 92 -0.27 19.49 -7.14
C TYR A 92 -1.04 20.73 -7.61
N LYS A 93 -0.49 21.92 -7.38
CA LYS A 93 -1.12 23.17 -7.83
C LYS A 93 -1.43 23.14 -9.34
N GLY A 94 -2.71 23.30 -9.67
CA GLY A 94 -3.19 23.28 -11.07
C GLY A 94 -3.55 21.90 -11.61
N LEU A 95 -3.37 20.81 -10.86
CA LEU A 95 -3.90 19.49 -11.24
C LEU A 95 -5.42 19.43 -11.04
N PRO A 96 -6.14 18.67 -11.88
CA PRO A 96 -7.62 18.66 -11.87
C PRO A 96 -8.24 18.23 -10.53
N ASN A 97 -7.60 17.30 -9.82
CA ASN A 97 -8.09 16.77 -8.55
C ASN A 97 -7.16 17.10 -7.36
N ALA A 98 -6.37 18.16 -7.43
CA ALA A 98 -5.48 18.60 -6.35
C ALA A 98 -6.20 18.73 -4.98
N PRO A 99 -7.44 19.26 -4.89
CA PRO A 99 -8.18 19.31 -3.62
C PRO A 99 -8.43 17.92 -3.03
N ALA A 100 -8.75 16.92 -3.87
CA ALA A 100 -9.01 15.55 -3.44
C ALA A 100 -7.77 14.87 -2.84
N ALA A 101 -6.59 15.12 -3.43
CA ALA A 101 -5.32 14.61 -2.89
C ALA A 101 -4.96 15.31 -1.56
N SER A 102 -5.22 16.60 -1.44
CA SER A 102 -5.01 17.33 -0.19
C SER A 102 -5.95 16.83 0.92
N GLU A 103 -7.22 16.60 0.60
CA GLU A 103 -8.20 16.04 1.53
C GLU A 103 -7.80 14.62 1.97
N LEU A 104 -7.37 13.78 1.04
CA LEU A 104 -6.88 12.43 1.35
C LEU A 104 -5.69 12.48 2.32
N LEU A 105 -4.72 13.36 2.06
CA LEU A 105 -3.59 13.57 2.97
C LEU A 105 -4.05 14.02 4.36
N GLU A 106 -4.93 15.02 4.44
CA GLU A 106 -5.41 15.57 5.71
C GLU A 106 -6.16 14.52 6.53
N LYS A 107 -7.08 13.79 5.93
CA LYS A 107 -7.79 12.69 6.59
C LYS A 107 -6.84 11.58 7.04
N SER A 108 -5.85 11.25 6.24
CA SER A 108 -4.86 10.21 6.55
C SER A 108 -3.96 10.57 7.73
N MET A 109 -3.73 11.87 7.97
CA MET A 109 -2.83 12.37 9.01
C MET A 109 -3.57 13.03 10.18
N SER A 110 -4.89 12.92 10.27
CA SER A 110 -5.71 13.58 11.31
C SER A 110 -5.57 12.95 12.70
N GLY A 111 -4.91 11.81 12.82
CA GLY A 111 -4.69 11.13 14.09
C GLY A 111 -3.63 11.80 14.95
N THR A 112 -3.66 11.45 16.25
CA THR A 112 -2.66 11.88 17.26
C THR A 112 -1.87 10.69 17.81
N SER A 113 -1.86 9.58 17.11
CA SER A 113 -1.14 8.37 17.52
C SER A 113 0.38 8.63 17.56
N PRO A 114 1.11 8.07 18.53
CA PRO A 114 2.56 8.08 18.52
C PRO A 114 3.17 7.03 17.55
N TRP A 115 2.36 6.17 16.92
CA TRP A 115 2.84 5.04 16.14
C TRP A 115 2.70 5.24 14.63
N LEU A 116 3.76 4.94 13.89
CA LEU A 116 3.78 5.04 12.43
C LEU A 116 2.71 4.16 11.78
N THR A 117 2.50 2.96 12.30
CA THR A 117 1.53 2.00 11.76
C THR A 117 0.12 2.56 11.67
N ASP A 118 -0.29 3.40 12.63
CA ASP A 118 -1.64 3.97 12.67
C ASP A 118 -1.84 4.98 11.54
N TYR A 119 -0.86 5.83 11.27
CA TYR A 119 -0.91 6.76 10.13
C TYR A 119 -0.91 6.03 8.79
N LEU A 120 -0.07 4.98 8.65
CA LEU A 120 -0.02 4.21 7.42
C LEU A 120 -1.30 3.40 7.19
N MET A 121 -1.88 2.82 8.24
CA MET A 121 -3.16 2.13 8.18
C MET A 121 -4.28 3.10 7.84
N GLN A 122 -4.31 4.28 8.44
CA GLN A 122 -5.29 5.30 8.14
C GLN A 122 -5.17 5.79 6.69
N ALA A 123 -3.95 6.02 6.20
CA ALA A 123 -3.71 6.39 4.80
C ALA A 123 -4.19 5.30 3.83
N PHE A 124 -3.97 4.03 4.16
CA PHE A 124 -4.46 2.89 3.41
C PHE A 124 -5.99 2.86 3.38
N MET A 125 -6.65 2.94 4.53
CA MET A 125 -8.12 2.90 4.64
C MET A 125 -8.79 4.10 3.95
N MET A 126 -8.25 5.31 4.13
CA MET A 126 -8.77 6.52 3.47
C MET A 126 -8.61 6.45 1.95
N THR A 127 -7.54 5.78 1.46
CA THR A 127 -7.37 5.53 0.03
C THR A 127 -8.46 4.58 -0.49
N PHE A 128 -8.78 3.52 0.23
CA PHE A 128 -9.87 2.60 -0.10
C PHE A 128 -11.23 3.30 -0.14
N GLU A 129 -11.55 4.05 0.90
CA GLU A 129 -12.77 4.85 0.97
C GLU A 129 -12.87 5.82 -0.22
N ARG A 130 -11.78 6.54 -0.51
CA ARG A 130 -11.71 7.50 -1.62
C ARG A 130 -11.94 6.86 -2.98
N LEU A 131 -11.47 5.63 -3.17
CA LEU A 131 -11.62 4.87 -4.41
C LEU A 131 -12.94 4.08 -4.46
N GLY A 132 -13.73 4.09 -3.40
CA GLY A 132 -14.99 3.36 -3.32
C GLY A 132 -14.81 1.84 -3.31
N TRP A 133 -13.72 1.34 -2.70
CA TRP A 133 -13.45 -0.09 -2.60
C TRP A 133 -13.93 -0.69 -1.29
N GLU A 134 -14.66 -1.80 -1.43
CA GLU A 134 -15.04 -2.65 -0.31
C GLU A 134 -14.32 -3.99 -0.48
N LYS A 135 -13.43 -4.30 0.44
CA LYS A 135 -12.64 -5.53 0.45
C LYS A 135 -12.51 -6.09 1.86
N ASP A 136 -12.41 -7.41 1.97
CA ASP A 136 -12.05 -8.06 3.21
C ASP A 136 -10.59 -7.74 3.55
N ILE A 137 -10.38 -6.91 4.56
CA ILE A 137 -9.05 -6.54 5.05
C ILE A 137 -8.75 -7.33 6.30
N VAL A 138 -7.71 -8.14 6.25
CA VAL A 138 -7.23 -8.94 7.38
C VAL A 138 -5.86 -8.42 7.81
N ARG A 139 -5.74 -8.03 9.08
CA ARG A 139 -4.44 -7.67 9.65
C ARG A 139 -3.60 -8.93 9.84
N GLY A 140 -2.54 -9.07 9.05
CA GLY A 140 -1.66 -10.23 9.11
C GLY A 140 -0.92 -10.35 10.45
N ASP A 141 -0.63 -9.25 11.12
CA ASP A 141 0.02 -9.19 12.43
C ASP A 141 -0.83 -9.77 13.58
N THR A 142 -2.15 -9.92 13.40
CA THR A 142 -3.04 -10.53 14.39
C THR A 142 -3.07 -12.07 14.31
N VAL A 143 -2.53 -12.65 13.24
CA VAL A 143 -2.41 -14.10 13.09
C VAL A 143 -1.24 -14.60 13.93
N GLN A 144 -1.46 -15.66 14.71
CA GLN A 144 -0.39 -16.26 15.54
C GLN A 144 0.83 -16.58 14.68
N ARG A 145 1.96 -15.94 15.00
CA ARG A 145 3.22 -16.19 14.31
C ARG A 145 3.77 -17.54 14.75
N HIS A 146 3.76 -18.51 13.85
CA HIS A 146 4.73 -19.58 13.93
C HIS A 146 6.10 -19.07 13.48
N PRO A 147 7.20 -19.63 13.97
CA PRO A 147 8.53 -19.31 13.41
C PRO A 147 8.55 -19.79 11.95
N TYR A 148 8.39 -18.85 11.02
CA TYR A 148 8.49 -19.15 9.58
C TYR A 148 9.94 -18.95 9.14
N ASP A 149 10.46 -19.92 8.40
CA ASP A 149 11.80 -19.82 7.80
C ASP A 149 11.82 -18.87 6.60
N ALA A 150 10.66 -18.65 5.97
CA ALA A 150 10.51 -17.77 4.83
C ALA A 150 9.18 -16.97 4.85
N GLU A 151 9.19 -15.77 4.28
CA GLU A 151 8.00 -14.91 4.11
C GLU A 151 6.87 -15.64 3.38
N SER A 152 7.20 -16.45 2.38
CA SER A 152 6.24 -17.24 1.58
C SER A 152 5.48 -18.30 2.39
N GLU A 153 6.05 -18.82 3.46
CA GLU A 153 5.36 -19.76 4.36
C GLU A 153 4.28 -19.04 5.15
N TYR A 154 4.59 -17.86 5.64
CA TYR A 154 3.63 -17.01 6.34
C TYR A 154 2.48 -16.57 5.44
N GLU A 155 2.77 -16.13 4.21
CA GLU A 155 1.77 -15.76 3.21
C GLU A 155 0.86 -16.94 2.86
N LEU A 156 1.43 -18.14 2.72
CA LEU A 156 0.66 -19.36 2.48
C LEU A 156 -0.28 -19.70 3.65
N ASP A 157 0.21 -19.57 4.88
CA ASP A 157 -0.59 -19.84 6.08
C ASP A 157 -1.78 -18.88 6.18
N LEU A 158 -1.58 -17.59 5.90
CA LEU A 158 -2.67 -16.62 5.80
C LEU A 158 -3.72 -17.04 4.77
N CYS A 159 -3.29 -17.53 3.59
CA CYS A 159 -4.20 -18.04 2.57
C CYS A 159 -5.02 -19.22 3.07
N LEU A 160 -4.37 -20.22 3.67
CA LEU A 160 -5.03 -21.45 4.13
C LEU A 160 -6.03 -21.15 5.26
N GLN A 161 -5.66 -20.31 6.23
CA GLN A 161 -6.54 -19.94 7.34
C GLN A 161 -7.79 -19.18 6.88
N ASN A 162 -7.70 -18.47 5.74
CA ASN A 162 -8.81 -17.69 5.18
C ASN A 162 -9.52 -18.39 4.01
N GLY A 163 -9.19 -19.66 3.72
CA GLY A 163 -9.82 -20.43 2.66
C GLY A 163 -9.56 -19.89 1.25
N CYS A 164 -8.39 -19.28 1.03
CA CYS A 164 -8.01 -18.73 -0.26
C CYS A 164 -7.33 -19.80 -1.13
N GLU A 165 -7.77 -19.90 -2.37
CA GLU A 165 -7.26 -20.88 -3.36
C GLU A 165 -6.28 -20.25 -4.36
N ARG A 166 -6.25 -18.92 -4.43
CA ARG A 166 -5.35 -18.14 -5.30
C ARG A 166 -4.66 -17.05 -4.50
N PHE A 167 -3.40 -16.79 -4.86
CA PHE A 167 -2.63 -15.72 -4.24
C PHE A 167 -1.91 -14.89 -5.30
N ILE A 168 -2.19 -13.57 -5.33
CA ILE A 168 -1.56 -12.64 -6.27
C ILE A 168 -0.26 -12.12 -5.66
N VAL A 169 0.85 -12.35 -6.36
CA VAL A 169 2.18 -11.87 -5.99
C VAL A 169 2.71 -10.85 -6.99
N GLY A 170 3.75 -10.12 -6.60
CA GLY A 170 4.53 -9.31 -7.54
C GLY A 170 5.22 -10.15 -8.61
N THR A 171 5.90 -9.49 -9.54
CA THR A 171 6.63 -10.15 -10.63
C THR A 171 7.72 -11.08 -10.10
N GLY A 172 7.73 -12.33 -10.61
CA GLY A 172 8.81 -13.27 -10.40
C GLY A 172 8.89 -13.95 -9.03
N PRO A 173 7.79 -14.54 -8.50
CA PRO A 173 7.90 -15.32 -7.27
C PRO A 173 8.94 -16.45 -7.45
N GLU A 174 9.74 -16.66 -6.40
CA GLU A 174 10.76 -17.70 -6.39
C GLU A 174 10.18 -19.08 -6.72
N ILE A 175 10.95 -19.91 -7.42
CA ILE A 175 10.55 -21.30 -7.79
C ILE A 175 10.14 -22.10 -6.54
N LYS A 176 10.81 -21.87 -5.41
CA LYS A 176 10.48 -22.52 -4.13
C LYS A 176 9.09 -22.15 -3.64
N ALA A 177 8.73 -20.87 -3.68
CA ALA A 177 7.40 -20.39 -3.29
C ALA A 177 6.31 -21.04 -4.17
N ARG A 178 6.50 -21.09 -5.50
CA ARG A 178 5.53 -21.75 -6.42
C ARG A 178 5.30 -23.22 -6.07
N LYS A 179 6.36 -23.98 -5.75
CA LYS A 179 6.24 -25.39 -5.35
C LYS A 179 5.52 -25.54 -4.03
N LEU A 180 5.83 -24.70 -3.05
CA LEU A 180 5.23 -24.68 -1.73
C LEU A 180 3.72 -24.44 -1.81
N PHE A 181 3.29 -23.35 -2.43
CA PHE A 181 1.87 -23.01 -2.59
C PHE A 181 1.09 -24.11 -3.34
N ARG A 182 1.65 -24.58 -4.46
CA ARG A 182 1.03 -25.65 -5.25
C ARG A 182 0.86 -26.95 -4.46
N SER A 183 1.82 -27.31 -3.59
CA SER A 183 1.74 -28.51 -2.74
C SER A 183 0.59 -28.46 -1.74
N LYS A 184 0.09 -27.27 -1.42
CA LYS A 184 -1.03 -27.00 -0.51
C LYS A 184 -2.32 -26.61 -1.24
N GLY A 185 -2.36 -26.73 -2.56
CA GLY A 185 -3.55 -26.45 -3.36
C GLY A 185 -3.79 -24.97 -3.67
N VAL A 186 -2.85 -24.08 -3.34
CA VAL A 186 -2.97 -22.64 -3.62
C VAL A 186 -2.22 -22.30 -4.91
N THR A 187 -2.90 -21.60 -5.83
CA THR A 187 -2.32 -21.15 -7.11
C THR A 187 -1.70 -19.77 -6.96
N LEU A 188 -0.41 -19.64 -7.26
CA LEU A 188 0.24 -18.32 -7.36
C LEU A 188 -0.03 -17.69 -8.73
N VAL A 189 -0.53 -16.44 -8.69
CA VAL A 189 -0.78 -15.58 -9.86
C VAL A 189 0.22 -14.42 -9.83
N SER A 190 1.07 -14.32 -10.86
CA SER A 190 2.01 -13.20 -10.98
C SER A 190 1.31 -11.97 -11.54
N GLN A 191 1.60 -10.83 -10.95
CA GLN A 191 1.15 -9.54 -11.45
C GLN A 191 2.16 -9.01 -12.49
N ASP A 192 1.68 -8.75 -13.72
CA ASP A 192 2.51 -8.20 -14.82
C ASP A 192 2.08 -6.78 -15.23
N TRP A 193 1.31 -6.08 -14.39
CA TRP A 193 0.81 -4.76 -14.73
C TRP A 193 1.91 -3.68 -14.66
N ASN A 194 2.16 -3.00 -15.77
CA ASN A 194 3.20 -1.99 -15.94
C ASN A 194 2.65 -0.55 -15.90
N GLY A 195 1.37 -0.38 -15.64
CA GLY A 195 0.69 0.90 -15.69
C GLY A 195 0.22 1.30 -17.08
N THR A 196 -0.35 2.49 -17.16
CA THR A 196 -0.75 3.15 -18.41
C THR A 196 -0.03 4.49 -18.56
N ALA A 197 -0.07 5.10 -19.74
CA ALA A 197 0.55 6.42 -19.97
C ALA A 197 0.09 7.50 -18.97
N ASN A 198 -1.18 7.46 -18.56
CA ASN A 198 -1.77 8.42 -17.62
C ASN A 198 -1.81 7.93 -16.17
N LEU A 199 -1.40 6.70 -15.92
CA LEU A 199 -1.29 6.08 -14.60
C LEU A 199 -0.04 5.19 -14.56
N PRO A 200 1.17 5.76 -14.49
CA PRO A 200 2.39 4.99 -14.41
C PRO A 200 2.41 4.11 -13.15
N ALA A 201 2.83 2.85 -13.32
CA ALA A 201 2.81 1.86 -12.24
C ALA A 201 3.56 2.29 -10.96
N ARG A 202 4.62 3.07 -11.14
CA ARG A 202 5.50 3.52 -10.04
C ARG A 202 5.11 4.87 -9.43
N ASP A 203 4.10 5.55 -9.98
CA ASP A 203 3.59 6.77 -9.36
C ASP A 203 2.91 6.45 -8.04
N SER A 204 2.99 7.36 -7.10
CA SER A 204 2.25 7.27 -5.84
C SER A 204 0.74 7.23 -6.11
N ILE A 205 0.00 6.50 -5.28
CA ILE A 205 -1.47 6.57 -5.34
C ILE A 205 -1.99 8.00 -5.08
N LEU A 206 -1.25 8.81 -4.33
CA LEU A 206 -1.59 10.22 -4.10
C LEU A 206 -1.46 11.03 -5.40
N ASP A 207 -0.43 10.76 -6.24
CA ASP A 207 -0.30 11.35 -7.58
C ASP A 207 -1.46 10.97 -8.49
N ALA A 208 -1.90 9.71 -8.43
CA ALA A 208 -3.04 9.23 -9.18
C ALA A 208 -4.32 9.99 -8.79
N VAL A 209 -4.59 10.11 -7.49
CA VAL A 209 -5.76 10.85 -6.96
C VAL A 209 -5.73 12.33 -7.34
N ALA A 210 -4.54 12.96 -7.39
CA ALA A 210 -4.41 14.35 -7.81
C ALA A 210 -4.73 14.59 -9.29
N ARG A 211 -4.57 13.56 -10.14
CA ARG A 211 -4.68 13.67 -11.61
C ARG A 211 -5.98 13.09 -12.16
N LEU A 212 -6.52 12.05 -11.56
CA LEU A 212 -7.61 11.23 -12.08
C LEU A 212 -8.77 11.14 -11.09
N SER A 213 -9.98 10.92 -11.62
CA SER A 213 -11.12 10.57 -10.79
C SER A 213 -10.96 9.15 -10.19
N ALA A 214 -11.69 8.86 -9.11
CA ALA A 214 -11.70 7.51 -8.52
C ALA A 214 -12.13 6.45 -9.54
N ALA A 215 -13.16 6.73 -10.33
CA ALA A 215 -13.65 5.84 -11.38
C ALA A 215 -12.58 5.57 -12.46
N ASP A 216 -11.84 6.60 -12.89
CA ASP A 216 -10.76 6.44 -13.87
C ASP A 216 -9.60 5.61 -13.32
N ILE A 217 -9.23 5.80 -12.04
CA ILE A 217 -8.20 4.99 -11.38
C ILE A 217 -8.64 3.54 -11.35
N LEU A 218 -9.85 3.26 -10.88
CA LEU A 218 -10.43 1.92 -10.80
C LEU A 218 -10.45 1.22 -12.16
N ALA A 219 -11.02 1.87 -13.18
CA ALA A 219 -11.11 1.31 -14.51
C ALA A 219 -9.74 0.90 -15.09
N ARG A 220 -8.67 1.64 -14.77
CA ARG A 220 -7.31 1.34 -15.21
C ARG A 220 -6.65 0.21 -14.41
N LEU A 221 -6.94 0.13 -13.11
CA LEU A 221 -6.41 -0.93 -12.25
C LEU A 221 -7.07 -2.29 -12.52
N GLN A 222 -8.28 -2.30 -13.06
CA GLN A 222 -9.00 -3.52 -13.45
C GLN A 222 -8.61 -4.03 -14.85
N GLN A 223 -7.90 -3.24 -15.65
CA GLN A 223 -7.36 -3.69 -16.93
C GLN A 223 -6.21 -4.67 -16.69
N THR A 224 -6.45 -5.93 -16.95
CA THR A 224 -5.47 -7.04 -16.92
C THR A 224 -4.90 -7.29 -18.29
#